data_4cce85ebb4a18a2ae7057f5829eac794
#
_entry.id   4cce85ebb4a18a2ae7057f5829eac794
#
_cell.length_a   1.000
_cell.length_b   1.000
_cell.length_c   1.000
_cell.angle_alpha   90.00
_cell.angle_beta   90.00
_cell.angle_gamma   90.00
#
_symmetry.space_group_name_H-M   'P 1'
#
loop_
_entity.id
_entity.type
_entity.pdbx_description
1 polymer ?
#
loop_
_entity_poly.entity_id
_entity_poly.type
_entity_poly.pdbx_seq_one_letter_code
_entity_poly.pdbx_strand_id
1 'polypeptide(L)'
;TAVWPKPFDTKAQIMTRPAIDSEGNIYFGSFSGEFYALAPNGDLRWSFDTDQDIWTSAVIRADGTVYFGADDGYFYALSTETGKVKWTYKIKENWQRSSTAALGLDGSIYFTLWDNSFYSINRIGKKLWSIKLKGDGDDVATFSSPSLLDDGRIYVGIQDGQNSLINTIQGGSPIDSRSPWPSFGGDLQNTGRVITATSNKDSFRPELRLINKDTDSITMEVTGDAFEIYKLQYSNDLKSWKFVSEPKNIQTNFRGKDNFKISIINNGTVFFKIISE
;
A
#
# COMPACT_ATOMS: atom_id res chain seq x y z
N THR A 1 -2.59 -35.11 2.76
CA THR A 1 -3.04 -35.37 1.37
C THR A 1 -3.00 -34.07 0.59
N ALA A 2 -2.45 -34.10 -0.64
CA ALA A 2 -2.43 -32.92 -1.50
C ALA A 2 -3.88 -32.52 -1.82
N VAL A 3 -4.17 -31.20 -1.75
CA VAL A 3 -5.50 -30.66 -2.07
C VAL A 3 -5.66 -30.54 -3.58
N TRP A 4 -4.56 -30.26 -4.30
CA TRP A 4 -4.57 -30.18 -5.76
C TRP A 4 -4.27 -31.53 -6.40
N PRO A 5 -4.86 -31.83 -7.56
CA PRO A 5 -4.63 -33.10 -8.27
C PRO A 5 -3.17 -33.24 -8.75
N LYS A 6 -2.50 -32.12 -9.03
CA LYS A 6 -1.06 -32.05 -9.36
C LYS A 6 -0.49 -30.69 -8.91
N PRO A 7 0.83 -30.64 -8.57
CA PRO A 7 1.49 -29.36 -8.31
C PRO A 7 1.46 -28.43 -9.51
N PHE A 8 1.40 -27.11 -9.27
CA PHE A 8 1.66 -26.12 -10.30
C PHE A 8 3.18 -26.02 -10.54
N ASP A 9 3.60 -26.10 -11.79
CA ASP A 9 5.01 -26.11 -12.17
C ASP A 9 5.40 -24.80 -12.85
N THR A 10 6.21 -23.99 -12.18
CA THR A 10 6.74 -22.71 -12.67
C THR A 10 7.94 -22.85 -13.60
N LYS A 11 8.51 -24.05 -13.73
CA LYS A 11 9.78 -24.32 -14.43
C LYS A 11 11.00 -23.56 -13.88
N ALA A 12 10.86 -22.85 -12.77
CA ALA A 12 11.91 -22.09 -12.10
C ALA A 12 11.78 -22.15 -10.58
N GLN A 13 12.83 -21.76 -9.87
CA GLN A 13 12.82 -21.71 -8.41
C GLN A 13 11.82 -20.68 -7.89
N ILE A 14 11.15 -21.02 -6.79
CA ILE A 14 10.28 -20.13 -6.03
C ILE A 14 10.95 -19.88 -4.67
N MET A 15 11.37 -18.65 -4.44
CA MET A 15 11.93 -18.20 -3.15
C MET A 15 10.98 -17.24 -2.42
N THR A 16 9.93 -16.83 -3.09
CA THR A 16 8.90 -15.95 -2.52
C THR A 16 7.92 -16.74 -1.65
N ARG A 17 7.41 -16.12 -0.60
CA ARG A 17 6.29 -16.67 0.16
C ARG A 17 4.98 -16.33 -0.59
N PRO A 18 4.12 -17.32 -0.86
CA PRO A 18 2.83 -17.05 -1.49
C PRO A 18 1.97 -16.14 -0.60
N ALA A 19 1.34 -15.15 -1.22
CA ALA A 19 0.30 -14.33 -0.61
C ALA A 19 -1.08 -14.83 -1.04
N ILE A 20 -2.09 -14.68 -0.18
CA ILE A 20 -3.42 -15.21 -0.42
C ILE A 20 -4.44 -14.10 -0.22
N ASP A 21 -5.36 -13.91 -1.17
CA ASP A 21 -6.44 -12.95 -1.04
C ASP A 21 -7.67 -13.53 -0.29
N SER A 22 -8.69 -12.70 -0.08
CA SER A 22 -9.91 -13.09 0.62
C SER A 22 -10.75 -14.15 -0.10
N GLU A 23 -10.50 -14.36 -1.39
CA GLU A 23 -11.17 -15.39 -2.21
C GLU A 23 -10.37 -16.70 -2.26
N GLY A 24 -9.19 -16.71 -1.64
CA GLY A 24 -8.29 -17.85 -1.63
C GLY A 24 -7.39 -17.96 -2.87
N ASN A 25 -7.34 -16.92 -3.73
CA ASN A 25 -6.40 -16.89 -4.84
C ASN A 25 -4.98 -16.67 -4.32
N ILE A 26 -4.01 -17.27 -4.99
CA ILE A 26 -2.62 -17.39 -4.54
C ILE A 26 -1.71 -16.62 -5.47
N TYR A 27 -0.83 -15.78 -4.92
CA TYR A 27 0.05 -14.88 -5.67
C TYR A 27 1.50 -15.10 -5.26
N PHE A 28 2.40 -15.30 -6.22
CA PHE A 28 3.83 -15.49 -5.96
C PHE A 28 4.66 -15.23 -7.21
N GLY A 29 5.93 -14.89 -6.99
CA GLY A 29 6.93 -14.71 -8.05
C GLY A 29 7.89 -15.88 -8.12
N SER A 30 8.58 -16.02 -9.25
CA SER A 30 9.61 -17.01 -9.49
C SER A 30 10.92 -16.39 -10.04
N PHE A 31 11.99 -17.18 -10.09
CA PHE A 31 13.26 -16.77 -10.68
C PHE A 31 13.27 -16.79 -12.21
N SER A 32 12.16 -17.12 -12.85
CA SER A 32 12.00 -16.90 -14.28
C SER A 32 11.56 -15.48 -14.63
N GLY A 33 11.32 -14.61 -13.63
CA GLY A 33 10.71 -13.29 -13.85
C GLY A 33 9.19 -13.32 -13.89
N GLU A 34 8.58 -14.50 -13.93
CA GLU A 34 7.13 -14.63 -13.96
C GLU A 34 6.51 -14.46 -12.58
N PHE A 35 5.51 -13.61 -12.49
CA PHE A 35 4.61 -13.47 -11.35
C PHE A 35 3.29 -14.14 -11.65
N TYR A 36 2.83 -15.03 -10.79
CA TYR A 36 1.67 -15.89 -11.00
C TYR A 36 0.51 -15.55 -10.09
N ALA A 37 -0.71 -15.69 -10.60
CA ALA A 37 -1.93 -15.78 -9.81
C ALA A 37 -2.64 -17.09 -10.10
N LEU A 38 -2.87 -17.89 -9.06
CA LEU A 38 -3.60 -19.15 -9.15
C LEU A 38 -4.94 -19.04 -8.43
N ALA A 39 -5.93 -19.76 -8.94
CA ALA A 39 -7.18 -20.00 -8.23
C ALA A 39 -6.97 -20.98 -7.04
N PRO A 40 -7.91 -21.08 -6.08
CA PRO A 40 -7.81 -21.99 -4.93
C PRO A 40 -7.64 -23.47 -5.33
N ASN A 41 -8.11 -23.86 -6.49
CA ASN A 41 -7.98 -25.22 -7.03
C ASN A 41 -6.65 -25.48 -7.75
N GLY A 42 -5.75 -24.47 -7.82
CA GLY A 42 -4.43 -24.55 -8.45
C GLY A 42 -4.40 -24.22 -9.93
N ASP A 43 -5.51 -23.84 -10.53
CA ASP A 43 -5.54 -23.40 -11.94
C ASP A 43 -4.93 -22.00 -12.09
N LEU A 44 -4.17 -21.81 -13.19
CA LEU A 44 -3.61 -20.51 -13.52
C LEU A 44 -4.73 -19.53 -13.91
N ARG A 45 -4.79 -18.40 -13.20
CA ARG A 45 -5.69 -17.29 -13.55
C ARG A 45 -5.03 -16.32 -14.52
N TRP A 46 -3.80 -15.91 -14.22
CA TRP A 46 -2.97 -15.06 -15.06
C TRP A 46 -1.51 -15.14 -14.62
N SER A 47 -0.60 -14.75 -15.51
CA SER A 47 0.79 -14.49 -15.20
C SER A 47 1.23 -13.14 -15.77
N PHE A 48 2.32 -12.60 -15.22
CA PHE A 48 2.92 -11.33 -15.61
C PHE A 48 4.44 -11.47 -15.61
N ASP A 49 5.09 -11.15 -16.72
CA ASP A 49 6.53 -11.23 -16.90
C ASP A 49 7.22 -9.89 -16.57
N THR A 50 8.27 -9.94 -15.74
CA THR A 50 9.10 -8.79 -15.33
C THR A 50 10.47 -8.78 -15.99
N ASP A 51 10.77 -9.70 -16.89
CA ASP A 51 12.07 -9.89 -17.54
C ASP A 51 13.25 -10.25 -16.59
N GLN A 52 13.08 -10.20 -15.27
CA GLN A 52 14.12 -10.49 -14.26
C GLN A 52 13.54 -11.18 -13.02
N ASP A 53 14.40 -11.81 -12.23
CA ASP A 53 14.05 -12.60 -11.05
C ASP A 53 13.15 -11.83 -10.07
N ILE A 54 12.17 -12.53 -9.50
CA ILE A 54 11.32 -12.01 -8.44
C ILE A 54 11.67 -12.68 -7.12
N TRP A 55 12.28 -11.90 -6.23
CA TRP A 55 12.71 -12.33 -4.88
C TRP A 55 11.72 -11.93 -3.79
N THR A 56 10.93 -10.90 -4.04
CA THR A 56 10.04 -10.35 -3.04
C THR A 56 8.74 -11.12 -2.96
N SER A 57 8.27 -11.36 -1.76
CA SER A 57 6.92 -11.85 -1.57
C SER A 57 5.90 -10.74 -1.87
N ALA A 58 4.75 -11.12 -2.34
CA ALA A 58 3.69 -10.16 -2.62
C ALA A 58 2.98 -9.70 -1.35
N VAL A 59 2.41 -8.48 -1.40
CA VAL A 59 1.41 -7.99 -0.46
C VAL A 59 0.16 -7.60 -1.21
N ILE A 60 -1.01 -7.76 -0.59
CA ILE A 60 -2.30 -7.58 -1.23
C ILE A 60 -3.14 -6.60 -0.42
N ARG A 61 -3.61 -5.54 -1.07
CA ARG A 61 -4.50 -4.55 -0.50
C ARG A 61 -5.96 -4.93 -0.72
N ALA A 62 -6.83 -4.47 0.18
CA ALA A 62 -8.28 -4.71 0.12
C ALA A 62 -8.96 -4.18 -1.15
N ASP A 63 -8.36 -3.22 -1.85
CA ASP A 63 -8.85 -2.66 -3.11
C ASP A 63 -8.58 -3.54 -4.36
N GLY A 64 -8.10 -4.76 -4.16
CA GLY A 64 -7.75 -5.67 -5.25
C GLY A 64 -6.47 -5.29 -5.97
N THR A 65 -5.47 -4.77 -5.24
CA THR A 65 -4.14 -4.50 -5.78
C THR A 65 -3.11 -5.41 -5.12
N VAL A 66 -2.30 -6.08 -5.94
CA VAL A 66 -1.13 -6.83 -5.49
C VAL A 66 0.13 -6.05 -5.81
N TYR A 67 1.08 -6.03 -4.85
CA TYR A 67 2.34 -5.30 -4.96
C TYR A 67 3.52 -6.24 -4.75
N PHE A 68 4.57 -6.05 -5.54
CA PHE A 68 5.84 -6.76 -5.43
C PHE A 68 6.96 -5.99 -6.12
N GLY A 69 8.21 -6.31 -5.82
CA GLY A 69 9.38 -5.80 -6.51
C GLY A 69 10.05 -6.90 -7.33
N ALA A 70 10.75 -6.51 -8.40
CA ALA A 70 11.56 -7.42 -9.22
C ALA A 70 12.99 -6.87 -9.42
N ASP A 71 13.91 -7.73 -9.82
CA ASP A 71 15.32 -7.37 -10.03
C ASP A 71 15.55 -6.51 -11.29
N ASP A 72 14.51 -6.25 -12.09
CA ASP A 72 14.49 -5.29 -13.19
C ASP A 72 14.54 -3.81 -12.73
N GLY A 73 14.50 -3.60 -11.41
CA GLY A 73 14.55 -2.27 -10.79
C GLY A 73 13.20 -1.57 -10.68
N TYR A 74 12.10 -2.32 -10.84
CA TYR A 74 10.75 -1.79 -10.67
C TYR A 74 10.03 -2.40 -9.46
N PHE A 75 9.21 -1.57 -8.86
CA PHE A 75 8.17 -1.98 -7.93
C PHE A 75 6.81 -1.90 -8.66
N TYR A 76 6.06 -2.96 -8.61
CA TYR A 76 4.85 -3.17 -9.39
C TYR A 76 3.59 -3.11 -8.54
N ALA A 77 2.52 -2.59 -9.13
CA ALA A 77 1.15 -2.70 -8.64
C ALA A 77 0.27 -3.26 -9.76
N LEU A 78 -0.27 -4.44 -9.55
CA LEU A 78 -1.15 -5.10 -10.52
C LEU A 78 -2.56 -5.28 -9.97
N SER A 79 -3.53 -5.39 -10.86
CA SER A 79 -4.87 -5.83 -10.50
C SER A 79 -4.87 -7.32 -10.13
N THR A 80 -5.38 -7.69 -8.95
CA THR A 80 -5.53 -9.10 -8.55
C THR A 80 -6.50 -9.87 -9.46
N GLU A 81 -7.46 -9.16 -10.07
CA GLU A 81 -8.45 -9.76 -10.95
C GLU A 81 -7.86 -10.12 -12.32
N THR A 82 -7.09 -9.20 -12.92
CA THR A 82 -6.71 -9.28 -14.33
C THR A 82 -5.22 -9.41 -14.61
N GLY A 83 -4.36 -9.22 -13.60
CA GLY A 83 -2.90 -9.14 -13.78
C GLY A 83 -2.41 -7.88 -14.50
N LYS A 84 -3.31 -6.97 -14.88
CA LYS A 84 -2.92 -5.74 -15.57
C LYS A 84 -2.21 -4.78 -14.63
N VAL A 85 -1.17 -4.13 -15.14
CA VAL A 85 -0.42 -3.09 -14.44
C VAL A 85 -1.34 -1.90 -14.15
N LYS A 86 -1.47 -1.54 -12.86
CA LYS A 86 -2.08 -0.29 -12.43
C LYS A 86 -1.07 0.85 -12.49
N TRP A 87 0.13 0.57 -11.99
CA TRP A 87 1.29 1.46 -12.09
C TRP A 87 2.59 0.70 -11.80
N THR A 88 3.71 1.32 -12.16
CA THR A 88 5.05 0.89 -11.78
C THR A 88 5.80 2.06 -11.15
N TYR A 89 6.70 1.76 -10.21
CA TYR A 89 7.61 2.73 -9.65
C TYR A 89 9.05 2.32 -9.96
N LYS A 90 9.77 3.12 -10.78
CA LYS A 90 11.18 2.87 -11.08
C LYS A 90 12.02 3.24 -9.85
N ILE A 91 12.66 2.25 -9.26
CA ILE A 91 13.45 2.40 -8.04
C ILE A 91 14.81 3.00 -8.38
N LYS A 92 15.58 2.33 -9.22
CA LYS A 92 16.90 2.75 -9.74
C LYS A 92 17.22 1.98 -11.02
N GLU A 93 18.24 2.46 -11.74
CA GLU A 93 18.87 1.69 -12.81
C GLU A 93 19.80 0.66 -12.17
N ASN A 94 19.71 -0.58 -12.61
CA ASN A 94 20.51 -1.76 -12.22
C ASN A 94 20.20 -2.39 -10.85
N TRP A 95 19.69 -3.63 -10.89
CA TRP A 95 19.77 -4.73 -9.91
C TRP A 95 19.61 -4.30 -8.43
N GLN A 96 18.49 -3.72 -8.08
CA GLN A 96 18.23 -3.38 -6.68
C GLN A 96 17.10 -4.25 -6.15
N ARG A 97 17.48 -5.31 -5.43
CA ARG A 97 16.50 -6.12 -4.70
C ARG A 97 15.79 -5.27 -3.66
N SER A 98 14.49 -5.33 -3.68
CA SER A 98 13.66 -4.78 -2.62
C SER A 98 13.31 -5.87 -1.60
N SER A 99 12.95 -5.45 -0.39
CA SER A 99 12.27 -6.33 0.56
C SER A 99 10.80 -6.53 0.16
N THR A 100 10.14 -7.50 0.77
CA THR A 100 8.67 -7.52 0.76
C THR A 100 8.16 -6.25 1.42
N ALA A 101 7.15 -5.64 0.81
CA ALA A 101 6.59 -4.39 1.33
C ALA A 101 5.70 -4.63 2.56
N ALA A 102 5.37 -3.53 3.25
CA ALA A 102 4.30 -3.48 4.24
C ALA A 102 3.34 -2.35 3.90
N LEU A 103 2.04 -2.61 4.05
CA LEU A 103 0.97 -1.69 3.68
C LEU A 103 0.48 -0.93 4.91
N GLY A 104 0.52 0.39 4.84
CA GLY A 104 -0.03 1.29 5.84
C GLY A 104 -1.53 1.53 5.64
N LEU A 105 -2.22 1.77 6.74
CA LEU A 105 -3.66 2.06 6.78
C LEU A 105 -4.03 3.33 6.00
N ASP A 106 -3.10 4.29 5.92
CA ASP A 106 -3.23 5.55 5.19
C ASP A 106 -2.95 5.42 3.67
N GLY A 107 -2.73 4.21 3.17
CA GLY A 107 -2.38 3.98 1.78
C GLY A 107 -0.89 3.98 1.47
N SER A 108 -0.04 4.27 2.45
CA SER A 108 1.41 4.19 2.29
C SER A 108 1.88 2.75 2.08
N ILE A 109 2.93 2.61 1.29
CA ILE A 109 3.60 1.35 1.00
C ILE A 109 5.05 1.52 1.39
N TYR A 110 5.56 0.68 2.28
CA TYR A 110 6.89 0.76 2.83
C TYR A 110 7.73 -0.44 2.39
N PHE A 111 8.93 -0.20 1.89
CA PHE A 111 9.88 -1.25 1.53
C PHE A 111 11.33 -0.75 1.65
N THR A 112 12.25 -1.68 1.81
CA THR A 112 13.69 -1.43 1.80
C THR A 112 14.31 -1.89 0.50
N LEU A 113 15.46 -1.34 0.19
CA LEU A 113 16.34 -1.84 -0.86
C LEU A 113 17.61 -2.44 -0.24
N TRP A 114 18.26 -3.28 -0.97
CA TRP A 114 19.51 -3.89 -0.57
C TRP A 114 20.61 -2.85 -0.21
N ASP A 115 20.56 -1.66 -0.80
CA ASP A 115 21.49 -0.55 -0.50
C ASP A 115 21.13 0.22 0.78
N ASN A 116 20.30 -0.33 1.67
CA ASN A 116 19.77 0.29 2.90
C ASN A 116 18.92 1.54 2.70
N SER A 117 18.48 1.81 1.50
CA SER A 117 17.45 2.82 1.30
C SER A 117 16.11 2.28 1.75
N PHE A 118 15.39 3.06 2.55
CA PHE A 118 14.03 2.78 2.97
C PHE A 118 13.10 3.77 2.29
N TYR A 119 12.07 3.25 1.67
CA TYR A 119 11.11 4.02 0.88
C TYR A 119 9.71 3.98 1.48
N SER A 120 9.03 5.11 1.35
CA SER A 120 7.59 5.20 1.44
C SER A 120 7.04 5.74 0.13
N ILE A 121 6.10 5.02 -0.48
CA ILE A 121 5.35 5.46 -1.64
C ILE A 121 3.85 5.37 -1.33
N ASN A 122 3.02 6.10 -2.05
CA ASN A 122 1.57 6.00 -1.87
C ASN A 122 0.96 4.96 -2.81
N ARG A 123 -0.34 4.70 -2.66
CA ARG A 123 -1.09 3.69 -3.43
C ARG A 123 -1.15 3.95 -4.93
N ILE A 124 -0.82 5.17 -5.40
CA ILE A 124 -0.73 5.51 -6.84
C ILE A 124 0.70 5.50 -7.37
N GLY A 125 1.66 4.97 -6.61
CA GLY A 125 3.06 4.83 -7.04
C GLY A 125 3.89 6.11 -6.92
N LYS A 126 3.44 7.15 -6.21
CA LYS A 126 4.21 8.38 -6.00
C LYS A 126 5.07 8.26 -4.73
N LYS A 127 6.37 8.57 -4.84
CA LYS A 127 7.26 8.60 -3.68
C LYS A 127 6.84 9.68 -2.69
N LEU A 128 6.66 9.30 -1.44
CA LEU A 128 6.41 10.19 -0.32
C LEU A 128 7.72 10.69 0.26
N TRP A 129 8.57 9.76 0.65
CA TRP A 129 9.91 10.03 1.17
C TRP A 129 10.81 8.80 1.03
N SER A 130 12.10 9.01 1.21
CA SER A 130 13.09 7.94 1.37
C SER A 130 14.20 8.39 2.31
N ILE A 131 14.75 7.46 3.06
CA ILE A 131 15.86 7.67 3.97
C ILE A 131 16.91 6.57 3.78
N LYS A 132 18.14 6.83 4.20
CA LYS A 132 19.16 5.80 4.41
C LYS A 132 19.05 5.29 5.84
N LEU A 133 18.94 3.97 6.00
CA LEU A 133 19.01 3.34 7.30
C LEU A 133 20.43 3.41 7.83
N LYS A 134 20.56 3.59 9.14
CA LYS A 134 21.86 3.76 9.78
C LYS A 134 22.50 2.40 10.03
N GLY A 135 23.74 2.25 9.57
CA GLY A 135 24.72 1.24 9.92
C GLY A 135 26.08 1.89 9.85
N ASP A 136 27.04 1.46 10.65
CA ASP A 136 28.35 2.09 10.78
C ASP A 136 29.43 1.43 9.94
N GLY A 137 29.11 0.36 9.19
CA GLY A 137 30.02 -0.41 8.36
C GLY A 137 29.92 -0.10 6.85
N ASP A 138 30.97 -0.53 6.12
CA ASP A 138 31.02 -0.39 4.67
C ASP A 138 30.14 -1.42 3.92
N ASP A 139 29.83 -2.55 4.57
CA ASP A 139 29.02 -3.65 4.04
C ASP A 139 27.63 -3.72 4.70
N VAL A 140 26.83 -2.69 4.47
CA VAL A 140 25.47 -2.62 5.03
C VAL A 140 24.45 -3.10 4.01
N ALA A 141 23.70 -4.13 4.33
CA ALA A 141 22.63 -4.67 3.47
C ALA A 141 21.32 -4.85 4.23
N THR A 142 20.21 -4.62 3.55
CA THR A 142 18.87 -4.82 4.12
C THR A 142 18.16 -5.94 3.40
N PHE A 143 17.87 -7.02 4.13
CA PHE A 143 17.07 -8.16 3.65
C PHE A 143 15.72 -8.25 4.37
N SER A 144 15.54 -7.42 5.40
CA SER A 144 14.36 -7.47 6.27
C SER A 144 13.21 -6.68 5.68
N SER A 145 12.03 -7.28 5.71
CA SER A 145 10.79 -6.59 5.43
C SER A 145 10.41 -5.66 6.60
N PRO A 146 9.82 -4.49 6.33
CA PRO A 146 9.36 -3.59 7.38
C PRO A 146 8.25 -4.21 8.22
N SER A 147 8.29 -3.98 9.52
CA SER A 147 7.21 -4.32 10.45
C SER A 147 6.58 -3.03 10.98
N LEU A 148 5.28 -2.86 10.74
CA LEU A 148 4.51 -1.68 11.14
C LEU A 148 3.75 -1.98 12.43
N LEU A 149 3.79 -1.03 13.37
CA LEU A 149 3.01 -1.10 14.61
C LEU A 149 1.81 -0.15 14.55
N ASP A 150 0.83 -0.41 15.40
CA ASP A 150 -0.40 0.40 15.48
C ASP A 150 -0.16 1.85 15.93
N ASP A 151 0.98 2.13 16.55
CA ASP A 151 1.37 3.49 16.98
C ASP A 151 2.18 4.25 15.92
N GLY A 152 2.32 3.70 14.71
CA GLY A 152 3.03 4.31 13.59
C GLY A 152 4.55 4.19 13.66
N ARG A 153 5.09 3.33 14.54
CA ARG A 153 6.50 2.94 14.49
C ARG A 153 6.73 1.87 13.46
N ILE A 154 7.86 1.97 12.76
CA ILE A 154 8.29 0.99 11.77
C ILE A 154 9.64 0.43 12.23
N TYR A 155 9.76 -0.88 12.26
CA TYR A 155 11.00 -1.59 12.56
C TYR A 155 11.55 -2.23 11.29
N VAL A 156 12.87 -2.08 11.10
CA VAL A 156 13.59 -2.67 9.96
C VAL A 156 14.92 -3.22 10.46
N GLY A 157 15.17 -4.50 10.19
CA GLY A 157 16.46 -5.13 10.43
C GLY A 157 17.44 -4.81 9.30
N ILE A 158 18.68 -4.51 9.62
CA ILE A 158 19.78 -4.38 8.68
C ILE A 158 20.95 -5.26 9.10
N GLN A 159 21.71 -5.72 8.15
CA GLN A 159 23.03 -6.30 8.39
C GLN A 159 24.07 -5.20 8.18
N ASP A 160 24.97 -5.07 9.15
CA ASP A 160 26.08 -4.11 9.14
C ASP A 160 27.39 -4.88 9.38
N GLY A 161 28.02 -5.31 8.30
CA GLY A 161 29.14 -6.25 8.34
C GLY A 161 28.74 -7.55 9.04
N GLN A 162 29.37 -7.85 10.20
CA GLN A 162 29.03 -9.02 11.02
C GLN A 162 27.95 -8.76 12.07
N ASN A 163 27.49 -7.52 12.21
CA ASN A 163 26.46 -7.13 13.17
C ASN A 163 25.09 -7.12 12.51
N SER A 164 24.05 -7.25 13.34
CA SER A 164 22.66 -7.05 12.94
C SER A 164 22.05 -5.98 13.81
N LEU A 165 21.46 -4.97 13.18
CA LEU A 165 20.86 -3.82 13.85
C LEU A 165 19.37 -3.75 13.53
N ILE A 166 18.59 -3.19 14.48
CA ILE A 166 17.20 -2.86 14.23
C ILE A 166 17.07 -1.34 14.23
N ASN A 167 16.67 -0.80 13.08
CA ASN A 167 16.32 0.61 12.96
C ASN A 167 14.84 0.81 13.29
N THR A 168 14.57 1.88 14.05
CA THR A 168 13.20 2.31 14.35
C THR A 168 12.94 3.64 13.66
N ILE A 169 11.87 3.70 12.88
CA ILE A 169 11.43 4.90 12.18
C ILE A 169 10.10 5.34 12.79
N GLN A 170 10.03 6.63 13.16
CA GLN A 170 8.83 7.24 13.72
C GLN A 170 8.05 7.97 12.62
N GLY A 171 6.72 7.96 12.71
CA GLY A 171 5.85 8.70 11.79
C GLY A 171 5.40 7.90 10.57
N GLY A 172 5.43 6.58 10.65
CA GLY A 172 4.73 5.70 9.72
C GLY A 172 3.23 5.63 10.01
N SER A 173 2.52 4.91 9.15
CA SER A 173 1.12 4.56 9.37
C SER A 173 1.01 3.22 10.08
N PRO A 174 -0.05 2.98 10.87
CA PRO A 174 -0.43 1.64 11.30
C PRO A 174 -0.54 0.67 10.13
N ILE A 175 -0.38 -0.63 10.40
CA ILE A 175 -0.58 -1.65 9.37
C ILE A 175 -2.02 -1.64 8.85
N ASP A 176 -2.21 -1.86 7.55
CA ASP A 176 -3.54 -1.95 6.96
C ASP A 176 -4.20 -3.30 7.25
N SER A 177 -4.76 -3.43 8.45
CA SER A 177 -5.47 -4.64 8.89
C SER A 177 -6.73 -4.97 8.08
N ARG A 178 -7.18 -4.09 7.18
CA ARG A 178 -8.28 -4.35 6.23
C ARG A 178 -7.82 -5.15 5.01
N SER A 179 -6.54 -5.11 4.73
CA SER A 179 -5.94 -5.81 3.60
C SER A 179 -5.79 -7.30 3.90
N PRO A 180 -6.07 -8.20 2.96
CA PRO A 180 -5.97 -9.64 3.20
C PRO A 180 -4.56 -10.12 3.44
N TRP A 181 -3.55 -9.42 2.88
CA TRP A 181 -2.13 -9.76 3.03
C TRP A 181 -1.24 -8.51 3.06
N PRO A 182 -1.28 -7.71 4.17
CA PRO A 182 -0.66 -6.39 4.22
C PRO A 182 0.85 -6.39 4.43
N SER A 183 1.46 -7.52 4.78
CA SER A 183 2.89 -7.63 5.08
C SER A 183 3.46 -9.00 4.76
N PHE A 184 4.78 -9.17 4.91
CA PHE A 184 5.42 -10.48 4.84
C PHE A 184 4.78 -11.42 5.88
N GLY A 185 4.25 -12.56 5.40
CA GLY A 185 3.59 -13.54 6.27
C GLY A 185 2.14 -13.21 6.64
N GLY A 186 1.54 -12.21 6.03
CA GLY A 186 0.12 -11.90 6.08
C GLY A 186 -0.23 -10.88 7.17
N ASP A 187 -0.10 -11.22 8.43
CA ASP A 187 -0.48 -10.38 9.57
C ASP A 187 0.72 -9.98 10.44
N LEU A 188 0.47 -9.14 11.48
CA LEU A 188 1.50 -8.71 12.44
C LEU A 188 2.15 -9.87 13.19
N GLN A 189 1.45 -10.98 13.37
CA GLN A 189 1.94 -12.19 14.02
C GLN A 189 2.66 -13.12 13.05
N ASN A 190 2.73 -12.77 11.77
CA ASN A 190 3.38 -13.55 10.71
C ASN A 190 2.84 -14.97 10.61
N THR A 191 1.53 -15.15 10.82
CA THR A 191 0.89 -16.46 10.91
C THR A 191 0.73 -17.16 9.57
N GLY A 192 0.87 -16.43 8.45
CA GLY A 192 0.61 -16.93 7.11
C GLY A 192 -0.88 -17.19 6.86
N ARG A 193 -1.75 -16.51 7.59
CA ARG A 193 -3.20 -16.59 7.41
C ARG A 193 -3.73 -15.34 6.72
N VAL A 194 -4.75 -15.54 5.90
CA VAL A 194 -5.50 -14.43 5.32
C VAL A 194 -6.21 -13.69 6.44
N ILE A 195 -6.03 -12.37 6.49
CA ILE A 195 -6.88 -11.53 7.31
C ILE A 195 -8.24 -11.51 6.62
N THR A 196 -9.19 -12.27 7.16
CA THR A 196 -10.59 -12.13 6.77
C THR A 196 -11.10 -10.86 7.43
N ALA A 197 -11.01 -9.74 6.72
CA ALA A 197 -11.73 -8.55 7.13
C ALA A 197 -13.20 -8.98 7.31
N THR A 198 -13.73 -8.86 8.52
CA THR A 198 -15.16 -9.00 8.77
C THR A 198 -15.85 -8.02 7.84
N SER A 199 -16.33 -8.54 6.74
CA SER A 199 -17.21 -7.98 5.72
C SER A 199 -17.48 -6.48 5.77
N ASN A 200 -16.46 -5.66 5.62
CA ASN A 200 -16.62 -4.32 5.13
C ASN A 200 -15.66 -4.14 3.97
N LYS A 201 -16.17 -4.32 2.76
CA LYS A 201 -15.64 -3.67 1.54
C LYS A 201 -15.82 -2.15 1.68
N ASP A 202 -15.57 -1.62 2.85
CA ASP A 202 -15.47 -0.20 3.02
C ASP A 202 -14.12 0.19 2.40
N SER A 203 -14.21 0.53 1.09
CA SER A 203 -13.30 1.51 0.53
C SER A 203 -13.06 2.53 1.63
N PHE A 204 -11.80 2.87 1.92
CA PHE A 204 -11.48 3.93 2.86
C PHE A 204 -12.40 5.10 2.52
N ARG A 205 -13.37 5.37 3.39
CA ARG A 205 -14.24 6.52 3.20
C ARG A 205 -13.51 7.71 3.76
N PRO A 206 -13.18 8.68 2.93
CA PRO A 206 -12.59 9.90 3.46
C PRO A 206 -13.55 10.50 4.49
N GLU A 207 -12.99 10.88 5.64
CA GLU A 207 -13.74 11.54 6.69
C GLU A 207 -13.60 13.04 6.55
N LEU A 208 -14.69 13.75 6.79
CA LEU A 208 -14.74 15.20 6.77
C LEU A 208 -15.09 15.69 8.16
N ARG A 209 -14.20 16.47 8.77
CA ARG A 209 -14.38 17.03 10.12
C ARG A 209 -14.41 18.53 10.10
N LEU A 210 -15.40 19.10 10.77
CA LEU A 210 -15.45 20.56 11.01
C LEU A 210 -14.40 20.92 12.07
N ILE A 211 -13.49 21.82 11.71
CA ILE A 211 -12.44 22.33 12.62
C ILE A 211 -12.88 23.65 13.23
N ASN A 212 -13.34 24.60 12.40
CA ASN A 212 -13.79 25.91 12.84
C ASN A 212 -14.92 26.43 11.93
N LYS A 213 -15.77 27.28 12.51
CA LYS A 213 -16.81 28.01 11.79
C LYS A 213 -16.76 29.49 12.19
N ASP A 214 -16.46 30.36 11.24
CA ASP A 214 -16.53 31.80 11.36
C ASP A 214 -17.82 32.32 10.72
N THR A 215 -18.05 33.65 10.78
CA THR A 215 -19.23 34.29 10.21
C THR A 215 -19.37 34.02 8.71
N ASP A 216 -18.26 34.03 7.97
CA ASP A 216 -18.23 34.00 6.50
C ASP A 216 -17.51 32.75 5.94
N SER A 217 -17.08 31.84 6.81
CA SER A 217 -16.32 30.68 6.37
C SER A 217 -16.38 29.51 7.35
N ILE A 218 -16.13 28.33 6.80
CA ILE A 218 -15.90 27.08 7.56
C ILE A 218 -14.51 26.53 7.21
N THR A 219 -13.78 26.09 8.24
CA THR A 219 -12.55 25.31 8.07
C THR A 219 -12.85 23.85 8.35
N MET A 220 -12.50 22.99 7.43
CA MET A 220 -12.70 21.55 7.53
C MET A 220 -11.36 20.81 7.39
N GLU A 221 -11.23 19.70 8.08
CA GLU A 221 -10.18 18.71 7.89
C GLU A 221 -10.74 17.55 7.09
N VAL A 222 -10.06 17.14 6.03
CA VAL A 222 -10.27 15.87 5.36
C VAL A 222 -9.22 14.88 5.86
N THR A 223 -9.65 13.68 6.18
CA THR A 223 -8.76 12.53 6.43
C THR A 223 -9.04 11.50 5.38
N GLY A 224 -8.01 11.06 4.67
CA GLY A 224 -8.12 10.15 3.55
C GLY A 224 -6.81 9.40 3.29
N ASP A 225 -6.72 8.68 2.20
CA ASP A 225 -5.46 8.11 1.76
C ASP A 225 -4.44 9.22 1.44
N ALA A 226 -3.16 8.96 1.72
CA ALA A 226 -2.11 9.97 1.53
C ALA A 226 -1.99 10.38 0.05
N PHE A 227 -1.95 11.68 -0.19
CA PHE A 227 -1.87 12.32 -1.52
C PHE A 227 -3.02 12.03 -2.47
N GLU A 228 -4.14 11.53 -1.98
CA GLU A 228 -5.36 11.40 -2.77
C GLU A 228 -6.00 12.74 -3.03
N ILE A 229 -6.66 12.83 -4.18
CA ILE A 229 -7.45 13.99 -4.57
C ILE A 229 -8.91 13.70 -4.28
N TYR A 230 -9.52 14.57 -3.52
CA TYR A 230 -10.94 14.49 -3.18
C TYR A 230 -11.70 15.68 -3.74
N LYS A 231 -12.96 15.44 -4.10
CA LYS A 231 -13.90 16.48 -4.49
C LYS A 231 -14.95 16.65 -3.40
N LEU A 232 -15.28 17.89 -3.11
CA LEU A 232 -16.29 18.23 -2.13
C LEU A 232 -17.60 18.54 -2.82
N GLN A 233 -18.69 17.98 -2.30
CA GLN A 233 -20.04 18.31 -2.71
C GLN A 233 -20.81 18.91 -1.53
N TYR A 234 -21.75 19.81 -1.81
CA TYR A 234 -22.66 20.36 -0.84
C TYR A 234 -24.11 20.21 -1.26
N SER A 235 -25.01 20.21 -0.28
CA SER A 235 -26.44 20.14 -0.48
C SER A 235 -27.17 20.91 0.62
N ASN A 236 -28.29 21.54 0.30
CA ASN A 236 -29.16 22.20 1.28
C ASN A 236 -30.37 21.32 1.67
N ASP A 237 -30.62 20.24 0.94
CA ASP A 237 -31.82 19.41 1.05
C ASP A 237 -31.53 17.90 1.17
N LEU A 238 -30.26 17.52 1.17
CA LEU A 238 -29.76 16.11 1.13
C LEU A 238 -30.17 15.32 -0.13
N LYS A 239 -30.83 15.98 -1.10
CA LYS A 239 -31.30 15.35 -2.34
C LYS A 239 -30.49 15.79 -3.54
N SER A 240 -30.20 17.09 -3.63
CA SER A 240 -29.47 17.70 -4.74
C SER A 240 -28.07 18.06 -4.30
N TRP A 241 -27.05 17.46 -4.92
CA TRP A 241 -25.64 17.65 -4.58
C TRP A 241 -24.91 18.42 -5.67
N LYS A 242 -24.18 19.45 -5.29
CA LYS A 242 -23.38 20.29 -6.20
C LYS A 242 -21.93 20.28 -5.77
N PHE A 243 -21.01 20.35 -6.72
CA PHE A 243 -19.59 20.50 -6.43
C PHE A 243 -19.30 21.89 -5.87
N VAL A 244 -18.42 21.95 -4.89
CA VAL A 244 -17.85 23.20 -4.39
C VAL A 244 -16.88 23.72 -5.44
N SER A 245 -16.99 24.99 -5.79
CA SER A 245 -16.14 25.60 -6.83
C SER A 245 -14.71 25.85 -6.35
N GLU A 246 -14.55 26.17 -5.06
CA GLU A 246 -13.24 26.38 -4.41
C GLU A 246 -13.26 25.87 -2.97
N PRO A 247 -12.30 25.04 -2.55
CA PRO A 247 -11.25 24.45 -3.39
C PRO A 247 -11.83 23.43 -4.38
N LYS A 248 -11.36 23.48 -5.63
CA LYS A 248 -11.82 22.56 -6.69
C LYS A 248 -11.43 21.12 -6.40
N ASN A 249 -10.22 20.94 -5.87
CA ASN A 249 -9.66 19.66 -5.47
C ASN A 249 -9.01 19.80 -4.08
N ILE A 250 -9.20 18.82 -3.23
CA ILE A 250 -8.58 18.73 -1.92
C ILE A 250 -7.60 17.57 -1.99
N GLN A 251 -6.31 17.86 -1.82
CA GLN A 251 -5.29 16.84 -1.84
C GLN A 251 -4.74 16.61 -0.43
N THR A 252 -4.91 15.41 0.09
CA THR A 252 -4.35 15.04 1.40
C THR A 252 -2.82 15.06 1.36
N ASN A 253 -2.21 15.44 2.47
CA ASN A 253 -0.76 15.40 2.66
C ASN A 253 -0.27 13.96 2.93
N PHE A 254 1.03 13.81 3.20
CA PHE A 254 1.64 12.51 3.50
C PHE A 254 1.07 11.80 4.76
N ARG A 255 0.33 12.51 5.60
CA ARG A 255 -0.39 11.94 6.76
C ARG A 255 -1.84 11.59 6.43
N GLY A 256 -2.24 11.68 5.16
CA GLY A 256 -3.62 11.47 4.76
C GLY A 256 -4.57 12.57 5.24
N LYS A 257 -4.07 13.76 5.54
CA LYS A 257 -4.86 14.89 6.06
C LYS A 257 -4.61 16.15 5.27
N ASP A 258 -5.64 16.97 5.15
CA ASP A 258 -5.55 18.34 4.66
C ASP A 258 -6.61 19.22 5.34
N ASN A 259 -6.28 20.50 5.51
CA ASN A 259 -7.20 21.51 6.01
C ASN A 259 -7.52 22.51 4.91
N PHE A 260 -8.78 22.78 4.70
CA PHE A 260 -9.23 23.72 3.70
C PHE A 260 -10.34 24.62 4.23
N LYS A 261 -10.46 25.79 3.63
CA LYS A 261 -11.43 26.82 4.00
C LYS A 261 -12.47 27.02 2.90
N ILE A 262 -13.72 27.09 3.28
CA ILE A 262 -14.85 27.34 2.37
C ILE A 262 -15.55 28.61 2.81
N SER A 263 -15.81 29.52 1.87
CA SER A 263 -16.65 30.69 2.12
C SER A 263 -18.12 30.29 2.18
N ILE A 264 -18.86 30.79 3.17
CA ILE A 264 -20.29 30.54 3.34
C ILE A 264 -21.03 31.69 2.67
N ILE A 265 -21.79 31.38 1.62
CA ILE A 265 -22.56 32.41 0.86
C ILE A 265 -23.98 32.58 1.39
N ASN A 266 -24.51 31.66 2.23
CA ASN A 266 -25.88 31.70 2.73
C ASN A 266 -25.99 31.25 4.19
N ASN A 267 -26.90 31.88 4.96
CA ASN A 267 -27.18 31.58 6.37
C ASN A 267 -28.03 30.32 6.61
N GLY A 268 -28.21 29.46 5.61
CA GLY A 268 -28.98 28.20 5.73
C GLY A 268 -28.19 27.00 6.19
N THR A 269 -28.89 25.92 6.48
CA THR A 269 -28.25 24.63 6.76
C THR A 269 -27.64 24.11 5.46
N VAL A 270 -26.35 23.74 5.52
CA VAL A 270 -25.59 23.17 4.40
C VAL A 270 -24.98 21.85 4.85
N PHE A 271 -25.18 20.83 4.04
CA PHE A 271 -24.59 19.51 4.22
C PHE A 271 -23.41 19.36 3.27
N PHE A 272 -22.36 18.70 3.73
CA PHE A 272 -21.18 18.42 2.93
C PHE A 272 -20.92 16.93 2.87
N LYS A 273 -20.44 16.46 1.73
CA LYS A 273 -19.86 15.13 1.58
C LYS A 273 -18.61 15.20 0.73
N ILE A 274 -17.69 14.27 0.98
CA ILE A 274 -16.46 14.15 0.23
C ILE A 274 -16.51 12.87 -0.61
N ILE A 275 -15.96 12.93 -1.80
CA ILE A 275 -15.85 11.78 -2.71
C ILE A 275 -14.42 11.68 -3.25
N SER A 276 -13.90 10.47 -3.37
CA SER A 276 -12.65 10.21 -4.09
C SER A 276 -12.86 10.38 -5.60
N GLU A 277 -11.82 10.81 -6.29
CA GLU A 277 -11.81 10.93 -7.73
C GLU A 277 -11.62 9.58 -8.42
#